data_feb048f5ede42ee32b90c326c6c117cf
#
_entry.id   feb048f5ede42ee32b90c326c6c117cf
#
_cell.length_a   1.000
_cell.length_b   1.000
_cell.length_c   1.000
_cell.angle_alpha   90.00
_cell.angle_beta   90.00
_cell.angle_gamma   90.00
#
_symmetry.space_group_name_H-M   'P 1'
#
loop_
_entity.id
_entity.type
_entity.pdbx_description
1 polymer ?
#
loop_
_entity_poly.entity_id
_entity_poly.type
_entity_poly.pdbx_seq_one_letter_code
_entity_poly.pdbx_strand_id
1 'polypeptide(L)' 'MFAKLLILVGLAVILWSVAPRPSGAHGHKVTYRVRPYDTLWTIASGRYGGDVRSAVWQIEQANHLGGSGIHPGEVLVLP' A
#
# COMPACT_ATOMS: atom_id res chain seq x y z
N MET A 1 -22.60 -13.55 39.71
CA MET A 1 -22.00 -12.21 39.67
C MET A 1 -20.68 -12.21 38.93
N PHE A 2 -19.77 -13.10 39.24
CA PHE A 2 -18.48 -13.14 38.59
C PHE A 2 -18.55 -13.54 37.11
N ALA A 3 -19.49 -14.39 36.73
CA ALA A 3 -19.67 -14.81 35.36
C ALA A 3 -20.06 -13.66 34.42
N LYS A 4 -20.89 -12.74 34.87
CA LYS A 4 -21.28 -11.56 34.09
C LYS A 4 -20.13 -10.61 33.90
N LEU A 5 -19.28 -10.45 34.88
CA LEU A 5 -18.11 -9.60 34.80
C LEU A 5 -17.11 -10.15 33.79
N LEU A 6 -16.89 -11.46 33.82
CA LEU A 6 -16.01 -12.12 32.86
C LEU A 6 -16.51 -12.01 31.40
N ILE A 7 -17.81 -12.12 31.20
CA ILE A 7 -18.42 -11.97 29.90
C ILE A 7 -18.23 -10.56 29.38
N LEU A 8 -18.41 -9.54 30.21
CA LEU A 8 -18.21 -8.15 29.83
C LEU A 8 -16.77 -7.86 29.44
N VAL A 9 -15.82 -8.39 30.18
CA VAL A 9 -14.39 -8.24 29.86
C VAL A 9 -14.06 -8.93 28.56
N GLY A 10 -14.60 -10.13 28.34
CA GLY A 10 -14.41 -10.85 27.09
C GLY A 10 -14.97 -10.11 25.89
N LEU A 11 -16.16 -9.53 26.01
CA LEU A 11 -16.76 -8.72 24.94
C LEU A 11 -15.94 -7.47 24.65
N ALA A 12 -15.40 -6.82 25.67
CA ALA A 12 -14.57 -5.65 25.47
C ALA A 12 -13.29 -5.98 24.70
N VAL A 13 -12.68 -7.11 24.99
CA VAL A 13 -11.49 -7.58 24.28
C VAL A 13 -11.81 -7.91 22.83
N ILE A 14 -12.94 -8.56 22.57
CA ILE A 14 -13.37 -8.90 21.21
C ILE A 14 -13.62 -7.64 20.41
N LEU A 15 -14.32 -6.66 20.99
CA LEU A 15 -14.57 -5.38 20.32
C LEU A 15 -13.29 -4.64 20.00
N TRP A 16 -12.33 -4.72 20.89
CA TRP A 16 -11.02 -4.10 20.66
C TRP A 16 -10.30 -4.74 19.47
N SER A 17 -10.32 -6.05 19.37
CA SER A 17 -9.63 -6.77 18.29
C SER A 17 -10.31 -6.62 16.95
N VAL A 18 -11.60 -6.31 16.91
CA VAL A 18 -12.37 -6.12 15.68
C VAL A 18 -12.38 -4.65 15.26
N ALA A 19 -11.94 -3.73 16.12
CA ALA A 19 -11.90 -2.32 15.79
C ALA A 19 -11.09 -2.08 14.50
N PRO A 20 -11.61 -1.31 13.53
CA PRO A 20 -10.91 -1.05 12.29
C PRO A 20 -9.60 -0.33 12.58
N ARG A 21 -8.55 -0.82 11.97
CA ARG A 21 -7.23 -0.23 12.15
C ARG A 21 -7.16 1.07 11.35
N PRO A 22 -6.76 2.18 11.99
CA PRO A 22 -6.66 3.46 11.29
C PRO A 22 -5.74 3.42 10.08
N SER A 23 -4.74 2.58 10.12
CA SER A 23 -3.80 2.42 9.01
C SER A 23 -4.48 1.99 7.71
N GLY A 24 -5.61 1.32 7.77
CA GLY A 24 -6.36 0.93 6.58
C GLY A 24 -6.94 2.09 5.81
N ALA A 25 -7.14 3.24 6.47
CA ALA A 25 -7.71 4.40 5.82
C ALA A 25 -6.69 5.20 5.02
N HIS A 26 -5.39 5.03 5.28
CA HIS A 26 -4.35 5.85 4.68
C HIS A 26 -3.51 5.11 3.67
N GLY A 27 -3.69 3.82 3.56
CA GLY A 27 -2.68 3.08 2.92
C GLY A 27 -3.15 2.16 1.83
N HIS A 28 -3.81 2.68 0.85
CA HIS A 28 -3.92 1.90 -0.36
C HIS A 28 -2.57 1.89 -1.05
N LYS A 29 -1.67 1.08 -0.52
CA LYS A 29 -0.47 0.73 -1.26
C LYS A 29 -0.91 -0.20 -2.37
N VAL A 30 -1.01 0.35 -3.55
CA VAL A 30 -1.25 -0.45 -4.75
C VAL A 30 0.09 -1.05 -5.15
N THR A 31 0.11 -2.33 -5.37
CA THR A 31 1.30 -2.99 -5.93
C THR A 31 1.08 -3.25 -7.41
N TYR A 32 2.18 -3.20 -8.16
CA TYR A 32 2.18 -3.42 -9.59
C TYR A 32 3.33 -4.36 -9.95
N ARG A 33 3.04 -5.42 -10.68
CA ARG A 33 4.08 -6.32 -11.18
C ARG A 33 4.54 -5.83 -12.55
N VAL A 34 5.83 -5.59 -12.67
CA VAL A 34 6.43 -5.11 -13.91
C VAL A 34 6.33 -6.19 -15.00
N ARG A 35 5.84 -5.81 -16.16
CA ARG A 35 5.74 -6.67 -17.34
C ARG A 35 6.92 -6.40 -18.27
N PRO A 36 7.21 -7.32 -19.21
CA PRO A 36 8.21 -7.06 -20.23
C PRO A 36 7.91 -5.76 -20.97
N TYR A 37 8.96 -4.99 -21.23
CA TYR A 37 8.89 -3.68 -21.90
C TYR A 37 8.30 -2.54 -21.08
N ASP A 38 7.89 -2.78 -19.84
CA ASP A 38 7.46 -1.70 -18.95
C ASP A 38 8.64 -0.84 -18.54
N THR A 39 8.40 0.46 -18.43
CA THR A 39 9.30 1.42 -17.84
C THR A 39 8.56 2.17 -16.74
N LEU A 40 9.29 2.84 -15.86
CA LEU A 40 8.62 3.67 -14.83
C LEU A 40 7.78 4.77 -15.50
N TRP A 41 8.23 5.27 -16.64
CA TRP A 41 7.49 6.28 -17.41
C TRP A 41 6.16 5.72 -17.91
N THR A 42 6.17 4.55 -18.53
CA THR A 42 4.93 3.95 -19.06
C THR A 42 3.97 3.58 -17.94
N ILE A 43 4.48 3.08 -16.82
CA ILE A 43 3.65 2.75 -15.66
C ILE A 43 3.02 4.03 -15.10
N ALA A 44 3.82 5.06 -14.92
CA ALA A 44 3.35 6.32 -14.35
C ALA A 44 2.36 7.02 -15.28
N SER A 45 2.64 7.07 -16.59
CA SER A 45 1.76 7.74 -17.53
C SER A 45 0.42 7.04 -17.70
N GLY A 46 0.38 5.72 -17.50
CA GLY A 46 -0.87 4.97 -17.56
C GLY A 46 -1.74 5.07 -16.30
N ARG A 47 -1.16 5.44 -15.18
CA ARG A 47 -1.88 5.46 -13.90
C ARG A 47 -2.14 6.85 -13.34
N TYR A 48 -1.28 7.79 -13.65
CA TYR A 48 -1.37 9.13 -13.10
C TYR A 48 -1.53 10.14 -14.19
N GLY A 49 -2.45 11.08 -14.00
CA GLY A 49 -2.53 12.25 -14.85
C GLY A 49 -1.56 13.33 -14.37
N GLY A 50 -1.38 14.37 -15.16
CA GLY A 50 -0.55 15.51 -14.79
C GLY A 50 0.93 15.26 -15.03
N ASP A 51 1.76 15.56 -14.03
CA ASP A 51 3.21 15.51 -14.17
C ASP A 51 3.73 14.08 -14.01
N VAL A 52 3.99 13.43 -15.13
CA VAL A 52 4.52 12.06 -15.16
C VAL A 52 5.90 11.98 -14.53
N ARG A 53 6.73 12.99 -14.71
CA ARG A 53 8.07 13.02 -14.11
C ARG A 53 8.01 12.99 -12.59
N SER A 54 7.11 13.75 -12.01
CA SER A 54 6.89 13.75 -10.58
C SER A 54 6.41 12.38 -10.10
N ALA A 55 5.51 11.75 -10.84
CA ALA A 55 5.01 10.42 -10.51
C ALA A 55 6.12 9.36 -10.58
N VAL A 56 6.98 9.42 -11.58
CA VAL A 56 8.14 8.52 -11.69
C VAL A 56 9.05 8.69 -10.47
N TRP A 57 9.33 9.92 -10.09
CA TRP A 57 10.16 10.19 -8.91
C TRP A 57 9.54 9.61 -7.64
N GLN A 58 8.23 9.77 -7.46
CA GLN A 58 7.53 9.22 -6.31
C GLN A 58 7.61 7.68 -6.27
N ILE A 59 7.49 7.03 -7.42
CA ILE A 59 7.64 5.58 -7.50
C ILE A 59 9.06 5.17 -7.12
N GLU A 60 10.06 5.87 -7.61
CA GLU A 60 11.46 5.59 -7.27
C GLU A 60 11.69 5.71 -5.76
N GLN A 61 11.17 6.75 -5.14
CA GLN A 61 11.31 6.96 -3.69
C GLN A 61 10.57 5.88 -2.90
N ALA A 62 9.37 5.53 -3.31
CA ALA A 62 8.56 4.53 -2.61
C ALA A 62 9.19 3.13 -2.64
N ASN A 63 10.01 2.85 -3.65
CA ASN A 63 10.62 1.54 -3.85
C ASN A 63 12.12 1.53 -3.62
N HIS A 64 12.69 2.63 -3.15
CA HIS A 64 14.13 2.76 -2.89
C HIS A 64 14.98 2.46 -4.12
N LEU A 65 14.51 2.89 -5.28
CA LEU A 65 15.21 2.69 -6.54
C LEU A 65 16.29 3.75 -6.70
N GLY A 66 17.47 3.33 -7.11
CA GLY A 66 18.57 4.26 -7.38
C GLY A 66 18.48 4.91 -8.76
N GLY A 67 17.44 4.60 -9.53
CA GLY A 67 17.22 5.13 -10.86
C GLY A 67 15.95 4.52 -11.43
N SER A 68 15.72 4.71 -12.72
CA SER A 68 14.50 4.23 -13.37
C SER A 68 14.58 2.79 -13.87
N GLY A 69 15.65 2.07 -13.56
CA GLY A 69 15.82 0.68 -13.99
C GLY A 69 14.91 -0.27 -13.21
N ILE A 70 14.09 -0.99 -13.92
CA ILE A 70 13.21 -2.02 -13.36
C ILE A 70 13.31 -3.28 -14.20
N HIS A 71 12.91 -4.41 -13.61
CA HIS A 71 12.99 -5.71 -14.28
C HIS A 71 11.62 -6.35 -14.38
N PRO A 72 11.34 -7.10 -15.47
CA PRO A 72 10.09 -7.87 -15.55
C PRO A 72 9.95 -8.81 -14.37
N GLY A 73 8.75 -8.86 -13.78
CA GLY A 73 8.47 -9.67 -12.60
C GLY A 73 8.70 -8.94 -11.28
N GLU A 74 9.39 -7.83 -11.30
CA GLU A 74 9.59 -7.01 -10.10
C GLU A 74 8.26 -6.43 -9.63
N VAL A 75 8.04 -6.42 -8.31
CA VAL A 75 6.82 -5.85 -7.73
C VAL A 75 7.14 -4.47 -7.19
N LEU A 76 6.42 -3.47 -7.68
CA LEU A 76 6.57 -2.08 -7.27
C LEU A 76 5.40 -1.67 -6.38
N VAL A 77 5.70 -0.87 -5.37
CA VAL A 77 4.68 -0.19 -4.59
C VAL A 77 4.41 1.15 -5.26
N LEU A 78 3.14 1.39 -5.60
CA LEU A 78 2.74 2.66 -6.22
C LEU A 78 2.14 3.57 -5.14
N PRO A 79 2.60 4.81 -5.09
CA PRO A 79 2.07 5.78 -4.13
C PRO A 79 0.62 6.16 -4.40
#